data_366481f90e02ab1eb7198437afdf95cf
#
_entry.id   366481f90e02ab1eb7198437afdf95cf
#
_cell.length_a   1.000
_cell.length_b   1.000
_cell.length_c   1.000
_cell.angle_alpha   90.00
_cell.angle_beta   90.00
_cell.angle_gamma   90.00
#
_symmetry.space_group_name_H-M   'P 1'
#
loop_
_entity.id
_entity.type
_entity.pdbx_description
1 polymer ?
#
loop_
_entity_poly.entity_id
_entity_poly.type
_entity_poly.pdbx_seq_one_letter_code
_entity_poly.pdbx_strand_id
1 'polypeptide(L)' 'MREPGTRREHLYKAMVSRYEHEQEDALVKIDGLMTGEVVPGHTDITGEIDKLLCKIVLADQKMAKMRQHYGTN' A
#
# COMPACT_ATOMS: atom_id res chain seq x y z
N MET A 1 3.89 19.18 -28.50
CA MET A 1 4.93 19.33 -27.63
C MET A 1 4.67 18.66 -26.34
N ARG A 2 5.69 18.11 -25.80
CA ARG A 2 5.47 17.35 -24.67
C ARG A 2 6.00 17.99 -23.44
N GLU A 3 5.27 17.95 -22.38
CA GLU A 3 5.71 18.52 -21.15
C GLU A 3 6.80 17.69 -20.55
N PRO A 4 7.87 18.28 -20.08
CA PRO A 4 8.95 17.49 -19.48
C PRO A 4 8.49 16.71 -18.26
N GLY A 5 7.47 17.21 -17.57
CA GLY A 5 7.01 16.56 -16.35
C GLY A 5 6.00 15.46 -16.53
N THR A 6 5.52 15.25 -17.76
CA THR A 6 4.41 14.33 -17.98
C THR A 6 4.72 12.91 -17.56
N ARG A 7 5.88 12.39 -17.96
CA ARG A 7 6.26 11.04 -17.60
C ARG A 7 6.44 10.91 -16.10
N ARG A 8 7.06 11.92 -15.52
CA ARG A 8 7.32 11.95 -14.08
C ARG A 8 6.00 11.94 -13.31
N GLU A 9 5.04 12.73 -13.77
CA GLU A 9 3.73 12.76 -13.13
C GLU A 9 3.02 11.44 -13.23
N HIS A 10 3.07 10.81 -14.40
CA HIS A 10 2.43 9.52 -14.59
C HIS A 10 3.03 8.45 -13.69
N LEU A 11 4.35 8.44 -13.60
CA LEU A 11 5.02 7.47 -12.74
C LEU A 11 4.71 7.73 -11.27
N TYR A 12 4.68 8.99 -10.88
CA TYR A 12 4.33 9.33 -9.51
C TYR A 12 2.94 8.80 -9.17
N LYS A 13 1.96 9.11 -10.01
CA LYS A 13 0.59 8.66 -9.79
C LYS A 13 0.49 7.14 -9.78
N ALA A 14 1.21 6.48 -10.68
CA ALA A 14 1.19 5.04 -10.74
C ALA A 14 1.74 4.42 -9.47
N MET A 15 2.83 4.98 -8.94
CA MET A 15 3.42 4.46 -7.71
C MET A 15 2.51 4.68 -6.51
N VAL A 16 1.89 5.86 -6.41
CA VAL A 16 0.96 6.13 -5.32
C VAL A 16 -0.23 5.16 -5.39
N SER A 17 -0.77 4.97 -6.60
CA SER A 17 -1.87 4.02 -6.78
C SER A 17 -1.49 2.61 -6.37
N ARG A 18 -0.27 2.20 -6.70
CA ARG A 18 0.21 0.89 -6.32
C ARG A 18 0.23 0.71 -4.80
N TYR A 19 0.74 1.71 -4.09
CA TYR A 19 0.81 1.62 -2.64
C TYR A 19 -0.56 1.69 -2.00
N GLU A 20 -1.46 2.51 -2.54
CA GLU A 20 -2.84 2.55 -2.06
C GLU A 20 -3.53 1.21 -2.24
N HIS A 21 -3.29 0.58 -3.38
CA HIS A 21 -3.85 -0.74 -3.64
C HIS A 21 -3.30 -1.77 -2.66
N GLU A 22 -2.01 -1.71 -2.38
CA GLU A 22 -1.41 -2.63 -1.42
C GLU A 22 -2.01 -2.46 -0.03
N GLN A 23 -2.30 -1.23 0.36
CA GLN A 23 -2.92 -0.97 1.64
C GLN A 23 -4.33 -1.52 1.70
N GLU A 24 -5.11 -1.28 0.65
CA GLU A 24 -6.48 -1.78 0.60
C GLU A 24 -6.53 -3.28 0.63
N ASP A 25 -5.64 -3.91 -0.13
CA ASP A 25 -5.56 -5.37 -0.17
C ASP A 25 -5.24 -5.92 1.22
N ALA A 26 -4.28 -5.30 1.89
CA ALA A 26 -3.91 -5.73 3.23
C ALA A 26 -5.04 -5.53 4.23
N LEU A 27 -5.76 -4.43 4.12
CA LEU A 27 -6.89 -4.17 5.03
C LEU A 27 -8.01 -5.19 4.85
N VAL A 28 -8.30 -5.54 3.60
CA VAL A 28 -9.31 -6.57 3.32
C VAL A 28 -8.91 -7.90 3.95
N LYS A 29 -7.64 -8.24 3.82
CA LYS A 29 -7.14 -9.49 4.39
C LYS A 29 -7.19 -9.48 5.92
N ILE A 30 -6.81 -8.37 6.53
CA ILE A 30 -6.90 -8.25 7.99
C ILE A 30 -8.35 -8.40 8.44
N ASP A 31 -9.26 -7.72 7.74
CA ASP A 31 -10.68 -7.80 8.04
C ASP A 31 -11.18 -9.23 8.00
N GLY A 32 -10.80 -9.96 6.96
CA GLY A 32 -11.19 -11.36 6.84
C GLY A 32 -10.68 -12.22 7.98
N LEU A 33 -9.43 -11.97 8.40
CA LEU A 33 -8.86 -12.70 9.54
C LEU A 33 -9.55 -12.32 10.85
N MET A 34 -9.87 -11.05 11.01
CA MET A 34 -10.53 -10.59 12.23
C MET A 34 -11.94 -11.14 12.37
N THR A 35 -12.65 -11.29 11.28
CA THR A 35 -14.03 -11.76 11.30
C THR A 35 -14.11 -13.28 11.19
N GLY A 36 -13.01 -13.95 10.91
CA GLY A 36 -13.00 -15.39 10.74
C GLY A 36 -13.46 -15.86 9.37
N GLU A 37 -13.69 -14.94 8.43
CA GLU A 37 -14.09 -15.33 7.08
C GLU A 37 -12.95 -15.96 6.31
N VAL A 38 -11.72 -15.58 6.65
CA VAL A 38 -10.53 -16.14 6.05
C VAL A 38 -9.75 -16.86 7.13
N VAL A 39 -9.41 -18.11 6.86
CA VAL A 39 -8.64 -18.91 7.82
C VAL A 39 -7.25 -19.10 7.22
N PRO A 40 -6.18 -18.70 7.91
CA PRO A 40 -4.83 -18.88 7.39
C PRO A 40 -4.46 -20.36 7.38
N GLY A 41 -3.50 -20.69 6.53
CA GLY A 41 -3.03 -22.07 6.43
C GLY A 41 -2.32 -22.56 7.67
N HIS A 42 -1.91 -21.67 8.54
CA HIS A 42 -1.36 -22.01 9.84
C HIS A 42 -2.04 -21.21 10.92
N THR A 43 -1.68 -21.54 12.16
CA THR A 43 -2.42 -21.07 13.31
C THR A 43 -1.98 -19.70 13.83
N ASP A 44 -0.94 -19.10 13.25
CA ASP A 44 -0.43 -17.83 13.76
C ASP A 44 -1.16 -16.66 13.12
N ILE A 45 -2.39 -16.44 13.58
CA ILE A 45 -3.23 -15.36 13.06
C ILE A 45 -2.65 -14.00 13.39
N THR A 46 -2.15 -13.82 14.60
CA THR A 46 -1.58 -12.55 15.01
C THR A 46 -0.33 -12.21 14.21
N GLY A 47 0.49 -13.21 13.92
CA GLY A 47 1.67 -12.99 13.10
C GLY A 47 1.29 -12.59 11.68
N GLU A 48 0.24 -13.19 11.15
CA GLU A 48 -0.25 -12.86 9.82
C GLU A 48 -0.76 -11.43 9.76
N ILE A 49 -1.52 -11.02 10.78
CA ILE A 49 -2.02 -9.65 10.86
C ILE A 49 -0.87 -8.68 10.98
N ASP A 50 0.14 -9.02 11.76
CA ASP A 50 1.30 -8.14 11.92
C ASP A 50 2.04 -7.92 10.61
N LYS A 51 2.20 -8.97 9.81
CA LYS A 51 2.81 -8.83 8.49
C LYS A 51 2.01 -7.91 7.59
N LEU A 52 0.70 -8.03 7.63
CA LEU A 52 -0.16 -7.20 6.81
C LEU A 52 -0.11 -5.74 7.26
N LEU A 53 -0.08 -5.51 8.57
CA LEU A 53 0.09 -4.16 9.10
C LEU A 53 1.42 -3.55 8.67
N CYS A 54 2.46 -4.37 8.65
CA CYS A 54 3.76 -3.91 8.19
C CYS A 54 3.69 -3.39 6.75
N LYS A 55 2.96 -4.09 5.89
CA LYS A 55 2.77 -3.63 4.52
C LYS A 55 2.09 -2.26 4.46
N ILE A 56 1.08 -2.07 5.31
CA ILE A 56 0.36 -0.80 5.35
C ILE A 56 1.28 0.33 5.79
N VAL A 57 2.04 0.09 6.84
CA VAL A 57 2.98 1.10 7.36
C VAL A 57 4.05 1.44 6.32
N LEU A 58 4.61 0.42 5.67
CA LEU A 58 5.62 0.65 4.65
C LEU A 58 5.06 1.39 3.45
N ALA A 59 3.84 1.06 3.04
CA ALA A 59 3.20 1.78 1.94
C ALA A 59 3.01 3.25 2.27
N ASP A 60 2.59 3.55 3.51
CA ASP A 60 2.46 4.93 3.96
C ASP A 60 3.78 5.67 3.88
N GLN A 61 4.84 5.04 4.36
CA GLN A 61 6.16 5.66 4.35
C GLN A 61 6.65 5.89 2.94
N LYS A 62 6.42 4.94 2.05
CA LYS A 62 6.81 5.07 0.66
C LYS A 62 6.04 6.18 -0.03
N MET A 63 4.74 6.27 0.21
CA MET A 63 3.95 7.34 -0.35
C MET A 63 4.39 8.70 0.16
N ALA A 64 4.72 8.79 1.44
CA ALA A 64 5.22 10.03 2.01
C ALA A 64 6.53 10.45 1.34
N LYS A 65 7.42 9.50 1.09
CA LYS A 65 8.67 9.80 0.40
C LYS A 65 8.43 10.25 -1.03
N MET A 66 7.51 9.59 -1.72
CA MET A 66 7.18 10.00 -3.09
C MET A 66 6.62 11.41 -3.11
N ARG A 67 5.72 11.74 -2.19
CA ARG A 67 5.17 13.10 -2.12
C ARG A 67 6.24 14.13 -1.82
N GLN A 68 7.12 13.79 -0.91
CA GLN A 68 8.17 14.69 -0.49
C GLN A 68 9.10 15.06 -1.64
N HIS A 69 9.42 14.08 -2.48
CA HIS A 69 10.42 14.30 -3.52
C HIS A 69 9.83 14.61 -4.89
N TYR A 70 8.63 14.17 -5.17
CA TYR A 70 8.05 14.25 -6.51
C TYR A 70 6.65 14.81 -6.55
N GLY A 71 6.04 15.01 -5.40
CA GLY A 71 4.70 15.55 -5.34
C GLY A 71 4.69 17.01 -5.73
N THR A 72 3.63 17.42 -6.42
CA THR A 72 3.47 18.83 -6.75
C THR A 72 2.70 19.48 -5.62
N ASN A 73 2.94 20.76 -5.47
CA ASN A 73 2.21 21.52 -4.45
C ASN A 73 1.04 22.24 -5.04
#